data_ae39917372db4524b411e26f06ec7399
#
_entry.id   ae39917372db4524b411e26f06ec7399
#
_cell.length_a   1.000
_cell.length_b   1.000
_cell.length_c   1.000
_cell.angle_alpha   90.00
_cell.angle_beta   90.00
_cell.angle_gamma   90.00
#
_symmetry.space_group_name_H-M   'P 1'
#
loop_
_entity.id
_entity.type
_entity.pdbx_description
1 polymer ?
#
loop_
_entity_poly.entity_id
_entity_poly.type
_entity_poly.pdbx_seq_one_letter_code
_entity_poly.pdbx_strand_id
1 'polypeptide(L)'
;MGHKNDGSLNRLQMRFLPGTIAMSIIEPSLFLVFERFPDHKEAVKALYRESEDFQSLCEDYRQCAVALRYWSRSSEEHAPARRDEYTLLLQELEEELTKILKVSEDLYQ
;
A
#
# COMPACT_ATOMS: atom_id res chain seq x y z
N MET A 1 -12.36 -2.38 26.76
CA MET A 1 -12.62 -1.19 26.27
C MET A 1 -11.45 -0.44 25.85
N GLY A 2 -10.55 -0.12 26.70
CA GLY A 2 -9.41 0.67 26.37
C GLY A 2 -8.51 0.05 25.35
N HIS A 3 -8.57 -1.25 25.21
CA HIS A 3 -7.68 -1.88 24.27
C HIS A 3 -7.90 -1.46 22.87
N LYS A 4 -9.13 -1.34 22.43
CA LYS A 4 -9.40 -0.92 21.09
C LYS A 4 -8.86 0.44 20.85
N ASN A 5 -9.14 1.32 21.80
CA ASN A 5 -8.68 2.67 21.68
C ASN A 5 -7.18 2.72 21.67
N ASP A 6 -6.58 1.87 22.48
CA ASP A 6 -5.12 1.84 22.53
C ASP A 6 -4.55 1.51 21.17
N GLY A 7 -5.14 0.55 20.50
CA GLY A 7 -4.67 0.19 19.16
C GLY A 7 -4.80 1.35 18.20
N SER A 8 -5.93 2.02 18.27
CA SER A 8 -6.16 3.17 17.41
C SER A 8 -5.20 4.30 17.74
N LEU A 9 -5.01 4.53 19.02
CA LEU A 9 -4.10 5.57 19.45
C LEU A 9 -2.68 5.29 19.00
N ASN A 10 -2.28 4.04 19.07
CA ASN A 10 -0.95 3.68 18.63
C ASN A 10 -0.74 4.03 17.16
N ARG A 11 -1.73 3.77 16.34
CA ARG A 11 -1.63 4.14 14.95
C ARG A 11 -1.49 5.63 14.79
N LEU A 12 -2.33 6.36 15.51
CA LEU A 12 -2.29 7.80 15.42
C LEU A 12 -0.96 8.34 15.91
N GLN A 13 -0.48 7.77 17.00
CA GLN A 13 0.80 8.20 17.52
C GLN A 13 1.92 7.92 16.55
N MET A 14 1.86 6.78 15.89
CA MET A 14 2.87 6.45 14.91
C MET A 14 2.84 7.41 13.74
N ARG A 15 1.68 7.97 13.45
CA ARG A 15 1.59 8.98 12.42
C ARG A 15 2.20 10.28 12.87
N PHE A 16 1.94 10.65 14.11
CA PHE A 16 2.45 11.91 14.63
C PHE A 16 3.93 11.85 14.96
N LEU A 17 4.31 10.82 15.70
CA LEU A 17 5.70 10.70 16.08
C LEU A 17 6.61 10.68 14.87
N PRO A 18 6.31 9.83 13.89
CA PRO A 18 7.11 9.84 12.69
C PRO A 18 6.86 11.06 11.85
N GLY A 19 5.92 11.87 12.22
CA GLY A 19 5.65 13.06 11.44
C GLY A 19 6.93 13.80 11.14
N THR A 20 7.73 13.95 12.13
CA THR A 20 9.01 14.58 11.98
C THR A 20 10.00 13.67 11.26
N ILE A 21 9.93 12.41 11.60
CA ILE A 21 10.85 11.44 11.04
C ILE A 21 10.39 11.00 9.66
N ALA A 22 9.08 10.95 9.48
CA ALA A 22 8.51 10.49 8.22
C ALA A 22 8.86 11.41 7.06
N MET A 23 9.26 12.62 7.37
CA MET A 23 9.70 13.53 6.33
C MET A 23 10.92 12.96 5.62
N SER A 24 11.70 12.18 6.32
CA SER A 24 12.91 11.60 5.76
C SER A 24 12.82 10.11 5.53
N ILE A 25 11.66 9.50 5.85
CA ILE A 25 11.49 8.07 5.71
C ILE A 25 10.31 7.81 4.79
N ILE A 26 10.56 7.00 3.77
CA ILE A 26 9.50 6.63 2.83
C ILE A 26 8.69 5.51 3.44
N GLU A 27 7.38 5.67 3.43
CA GLU A 27 6.46 4.63 3.89
C GLU A 27 6.67 3.36 3.07
N PRO A 28 6.66 2.19 3.72
CA PRO A 28 6.86 0.95 2.97
C PRO A 28 5.86 0.73 1.85
N SER A 29 4.61 1.11 2.06
CA SER A 29 3.60 0.96 1.02
C SER A 29 3.91 1.85 -0.17
N LEU A 30 4.35 3.08 0.11
CA LEU A 30 4.70 4.02 -0.94
C LEU A 30 5.89 3.51 -1.74
N PHE A 31 6.86 2.93 -1.06
CA PHE A 31 8.05 2.42 -1.72
C PHE A 31 7.70 1.32 -2.72
N LEU A 32 6.81 0.41 -2.34
CA LEU A 32 6.40 -0.66 -3.23
C LEU A 32 5.69 -0.12 -4.47
N VAL A 33 4.87 0.90 -4.29
CA VAL A 33 4.18 1.48 -5.43
C VAL A 33 5.17 2.20 -6.34
N PHE A 34 6.18 2.86 -5.75
CA PHE A 34 7.25 3.47 -6.55
C PHE A 34 7.93 2.43 -7.42
N GLU A 35 8.23 1.27 -6.85
CA GLU A 35 8.92 0.22 -7.59
C GLU A 35 8.07 -0.31 -8.73
N ARG A 36 6.78 -0.41 -8.49
CA ARG A 36 5.86 -0.96 -9.50
C ARG A 36 5.55 0.05 -10.59
N PHE A 37 5.55 1.34 -10.24
CA PHE A 37 5.22 2.41 -11.16
C PHE A 37 6.31 3.48 -11.14
N PRO A 38 7.50 3.12 -11.60
CA PRO A 38 8.64 4.04 -11.46
C PRO A 38 8.50 5.32 -12.29
N ASP A 39 7.69 5.28 -13.33
CA ASP A 39 7.51 6.46 -14.17
C ASP A 39 6.47 7.42 -13.63
N HIS A 40 5.82 7.08 -12.52
CA HIS A 40 4.74 7.89 -11.96
C HIS A 40 5.01 8.34 -10.53
N LYS A 41 6.27 8.44 -10.15
CA LYS A 41 6.61 8.74 -8.76
C LYS A 41 6.02 10.05 -8.28
N GLU A 42 6.04 11.07 -9.11
CA GLU A 42 5.53 12.37 -8.70
C GLU A 42 4.03 12.32 -8.48
N ALA A 43 3.31 11.66 -9.38
CA ALA A 43 1.86 11.52 -9.23
C ALA A 43 1.54 10.70 -7.98
N VAL A 44 2.31 9.64 -7.73
CA VAL A 44 2.10 8.81 -6.55
C VAL A 44 2.29 9.63 -5.28
N LYS A 45 3.35 10.43 -5.22
CA LYS A 45 3.60 11.26 -4.06
C LYS A 45 2.46 12.24 -3.82
N ALA A 46 2.01 12.90 -4.87
CA ALA A 46 0.95 13.89 -4.74
C ALA A 46 -0.34 13.24 -4.27
N LEU A 47 -0.71 12.13 -4.87
CA LEU A 47 -1.91 11.42 -4.49
C LEU A 47 -1.83 10.91 -3.05
N TYR A 48 -0.67 10.43 -2.67
CA TYR A 48 -0.50 9.91 -1.32
C TYR A 48 -0.69 11.01 -0.28
N ARG A 49 -0.23 12.21 -0.58
CA ARG A 49 -0.39 13.34 0.34
C ARG A 49 -1.83 13.82 0.39
N GLU A 50 -2.55 13.75 -0.72
CA GLU A 50 -3.84 14.39 -0.83
C GLU A 50 -5.04 13.48 -0.61
N SER A 51 -4.86 12.18 -0.69
CA SER A 51 -5.98 11.25 -0.68
C SER A 51 -5.78 10.13 0.31
N GLU A 52 -6.65 10.07 1.31
CA GLU A 52 -6.63 8.96 2.25
C GLU A 52 -7.02 7.66 1.57
N ASP A 53 -7.90 7.73 0.59
CA ASP A 53 -8.28 6.54 -0.15
C ASP A 53 -7.08 5.97 -0.89
N PHE A 54 -6.28 6.85 -1.47
CA PHE A 54 -5.09 6.39 -2.16
C PHE A 54 -4.08 5.78 -1.18
N GLN A 55 -3.95 6.38 0.00
CA GLN A 55 -3.08 5.81 1.03
C GLN A 55 -3.54 4.42 1.41
N SER A 56 -4.85 4.23 1.56
CA SER A 56 -5.39 2.92 1.90
C SER A 56 -5.11 1.92 0.80
N LEU A 57 -5.26 2.34 -0.43
CA LEU A 57 -5.00 1.47 -1.57
C LEU A 57 -3.53 1.03 -1.61
N CYS A 58 -2.63 1.96 -1.35
CA CYS A 58 -1.21 1.63 -1.30
C CYS A 58 -0.91 0.64 -0.19
N GLU A 59 -1.55 0.82 0.97
CA GLU A 59 -1.33 -0.09 2.09
C GLU A 59 -1.90 -1.47 1.78
N ASP A 60 -3.07 -1.51 1.15
CA ASP A 60 -3.65 -2.79 0.75
C ASP A 60 -2.72 -3.50 -0.22
N TYR A 61 -2.14 -2.76 -1.13
CA TYR A 61 -1.21 -3.32 -2.09
C TYR A 61 0.00 -3.93 -1.37
N ARG A 62 0.54 -3.20 -0.41
CA ARG A 62 1.69 -3.70 0.35
C ARG A 62 1.34 -4.96 1.13
N GLN A 63 0.20 -4.96 1.81
CA GLN A 63 -0.20 -6.12 2.59
C GLN A 63 -0.41 -7.33 1.70
N CYS A 64 -0.99 -7.11 0.53
CA CYS A 64 -1.22 -8.19 -0.41
C CYS A 64 0.12 -8.76 -0.92
N ALA A 65 1.06 -7.88 -1.22
CA ALA A 65 2.37 -8.32 -1.69
C ALA A 65 3.11 -9.12 -0.62
N VAL A 66 3.01 -8.68 0.63
CA VAL A 66 3.65 -9.39 1.73
C VAL A 66 3.01 -10.77 1.91
N ALA A 67 1.68 -10.81 1.87
CA ALA A 67 0.98 -12.09 2.02
C ALA A 67 1.32 -13.04 0.89
N LEU A 68 1.41 -12.53 -0.33
CA LEU A 68 1.77 -13.37 -1.47
C LEU A 68 3.15 -13.96 -1.29
N ARG A 69 4.09 -13.15 -0.82
CA ARG A 69 5.44 -13.64 -0.57
C ARG A 69 5.45 -14.74 0.48
N TYR A 70 4.68 -14.53 1.55
CA TYR A 70 4.59 -15.53 2.60
C TYR A 70 4.07 -16.85 2.08
N TRP A 71 2.95 -16.80 1.34
CA TRP A 71 2.34 -18.03 0.85
C TRP A 71 3.16 -18.68 -0.24
N SER A 72 3.94 -17.90 -0.98
CA SER A 72 4.81 -18.47 -2.01
C SER A 72 5.94 -19.28 -1.43
N ARG A 73 6.31 -19.00 -0.18
CA ARG A 73 7.39 -19.72 0.49
C ARG A 73 6.89 -20.77 1.46
N SER A 74 5.59 -20.82 1.68
CA SER A 74 5.01 -21.72 2.66
C SER A 74 4.87 -23.12 2.06
N SER A 75 5.07 -24.12 2.91
CA SER A 75 4.85 -25.51 2.52
C SER A 75 3.55 -26.06 3.08
N GLU A 76 2.72 -25.17 3.64
CA GLU A 76 1.45 -25.61 4.18
C GLU A 76 0.53 -26.14 3.07
N GLU A 77 -0.38 -26.99 3.49
CA GLU A 77 -1.28 -27.66 2.56
C GLU A 77 -2.11 -26.66 1.75
N HIS A 78 -2.53 -25.57 2.38
CA HIS A 78 -3.38 -24.58 1.73
C HIS A 78 -2.59 -23.48 1.02
N ALA A 79 -1.26 -23.56 1.04
CA ALA A 79 -0.46 -22.49 0.50
C ALA A 79 -0.71 -22.23 -0.99
N PRO A 80 -0.83 -23.26 -1.84
CA PRO A 80 -1.08 -22.96 -3.26
C PRO A 80 -2.36 -22.21 -3.51
N ALA A 81 -3.43 -22.56 -2.79
CA ALA A 81 -4.70 -21.87 -2.94
C ALA A 81 -4.60 -20.43 -2.47
N ARG A 82 -3.92 -20.21 -1.35
CA ARG A 82 -3.74 -18.87 -0.84
C ARG A 82 -2.89 -18.02 -1.77
N ARG A 83 -1.84 -18.62 -2.31
CA ARG A 83 -1.00 -17.92 -3.26
C ARG A 83 -1.80 -17.45 -4.47
N ASP A 84 -2.67 -18.32 -4.98
CA ASP A 84 -3.48 -17.95 -6.13
C ASP A 84 -4.44 -16.82 -5.81
N GLU A 85 -5.05 -16.87 -4.62
CA GLU A 85 -5.96 -15.81 -4.19
C GLU A 85 -5.25 -14.46 -4.12
N TYR A 86 -4.07 -14.44 -3.52
CA TYR A 86 -3.36 -13.18 -3.36
C TYR A 86 -2.75 -12.70 -4.67
N THR A 87 -2.40 -13.61 -5.56
CA THR A 87 -1.95 -13.22 -6.88
C THR A 87 -3.05 -12.46 -7.61
N LEU A 88 -4.26 -12.99 -7.57
CA LEU A 88 -5.37 -12.36 -8.25
C LEU A 88 -5.70 -11.00 -7.60
N LEU A 89 -5.71 -10.96 -6.28
CA LEU A 89 -6.00 -9.72 -5.57
C LEU A 89 -4.95 -8.67 -5.88
N LEU A 90 -3.70 -9.07 -5.94
CA LEU A 90 -2.63 -8.13 -6.26
C LEU A 90 -2.82 -7.55 -7.66
N GLN A 91 -3.21 -8.38 -8.61
CA GLN A 91 -3.47 -7.90 -9.96
C GLN A 91 -4.62 -6.88 -9.98
N GLU A 92 -5.65 -7.15 -9.23
CA GLU A 92 -6.77 -6.22 -9.15
C GLU A 92 -6.35 -4.88 -8.56
N LEU A 93 -5.52 -4.92 -7.53
CA LEU A 93 -5.04 -3.69 -6.93
C LEU A 93 -4.13 -2.92 -7.89
N GLU A 94 -3.31 -3.64 -8.65
CA GLU A 94 -2.47 -2.98 -9.64
C GLU A 94 -3.28 -2.33 -10.74
N GLU A 95 -4.37 -2.97 -11.14
CA GLU A 95 -5.24 -2.38 -12.13
C GLU A 95 -5.89 -1.10 -11.61
N GLU A 96 -6.28 -1.14 -10.35
CA GLU A 96 -6.89 0.04 -9.75
C GLU A 96 -5.90 1.19 -9.64
N LEU A 97 -4.69 0.88 -9.21
CA LEU A 97 -3.63 1.89 -9.15
C LEU A 97 -3.36 2.47 -10.53
N THR A 98 -3.31 1.61 -11.53
CA THR A 98 -3.04 2.05 -12.90
C THR A 98 -4.11 3.02 -13.37
N LYS A 99 -5.37 2.72 -13.08
CA LYS A 99 -6.45 3.61 -13.49
C LYS A 99 -6.35 4.97 -12.84
N ILE A 100 -6.05 4.97 -11.54
CA ILE A 100 -5.95 6.24 -10.81
C ILE A 100 -4.79 7.07 -11.33
N LEU A 101 -3.67 6.44 -11.58
CA LEU A 101 -2.49 7.15 -12.05
C LEU A 101 -2.71 7.69 -13.45
N LYS A 102 -3.43 6.95 -14.28
CA LYS A 102 -3.71 7.41 -15.63
C LYS A 102 -4.61 8.64 -15.61
N VAL A 103 -5.63 8.61 -14.76
CA VAL A 103 -6.51 9.77 -14.63
C VAL A 103 -5.73 10.97 -14.13
N SER A 104 -4.85 10.75 -13.16
CA SER A 104 -4.05 11.83 -12.62
C SER A 104 -3.18 12.46 -13.70
N GLU A 105 -2.58 11.65 -14.54
CA GLU A 105 -1.75 12.16 -15.63
C GLU A 105 -2.57 13.01 -16.60
N ASP A 106 -3.74 12.50 -16.94
CA ASP A 106 -4.62 13.21 -17.87
C ASP A 106 -5.00 14.58 -17.34
N LEU A 107 -5.19 14.67 -16.02
CA LEU A 107 -5.57 15.93 -15.42
C LEU A 107 -4.47 16.96 -15.47
N TYR A 108 -3.23 16.52 -15.46
CA TYR A 108 -2.10 17.44 -15.41
C TYR A 108 -1.51 17.73 -16.79
N GLN A 109 -2.13 17.20 -17.82
CA GLN A 109 -1.78 17.55 -19.18
C GLN A 109 -2.78 18.56 -19.74
#